data_7d5a9dff405208bc0b79addeaee3477f
#
_entry.id   7d5a9dff405208bc0b79addeaee3477f
#
_cell.length_a   1.000
_cell.length_b   1.000
_cell.length_c   1.000
_cell.angle_alpha   90.00
_cell.angle_beta   90.00
_cell.angle_gamma   90.00
#
_symmetry.space_group_name_H-M   'P 1'
#
loop_
_entity.id
_entity.type
_entity.pdbx_description
1 polymer ?
#
loop_
_entity_poly.entity_id
_entity_poly.type
_entity_poly.pdbx_seq_one_letter_code
_entity_poly.pdbx_strand_id
1 'polypeptide(L)'
;MELASANTTMASERRDFVEWHRGRSPYVFWALDVDTPELRQALSRAECHLSGLLLDDYRRQPHVTLDLCGFPAASPGDADEFSVAWLNDRVQRLRAAGLAEFAIEIGGLSSFISAPYL
;
A
#
# COMPACT_ATOMS: atom_id res chain seq x y z
N MET A 1 -7.14 8.17 -13.02
CA MET A 1 -8.07 7.16 -12.45
C MET A 1 -9.26 7.90 -11.89
N GLU A 2 -10.41 7.81 -12.50
CA GLU A 2 -11.64 8.32 -11.90
C GLU A 2 -11.99 7.42 -10.71
N LEU A 3 -11.97 8.01 -9.53
CA LEU A 3 -12.54 7.37 -8.35
C LEU A 3 -14.07 7.37 -8.56
N ALA A 4 -14.62 6.22 -8.88
CA ALA A 4 -16.06 6.06 -8.88
C ALA A 4 -16.59 6.51 -7.52
N SER A 5 -17.49 7.47 -7.52
CA SER A 5 -18.18 7.92 -6.31
C SER A 5 -19.10 6.80 -5.83
N ALA A 6 -18.55 5.95 -4.96
CA ALA A 6 -19.35 4.93 -4.30
C ALA A 6 -20.05 5.56 -3.10
N ASN A 7 -21.37 5.37 -3.00
CA ASN A 7 -22.15 5.85 -1.87
C ASN A 7 -22.04 4.96 -0.63
N THR A 8 -21.44 3.79 -0.77
CA THR A 8 -21.26 2.81 0.31
C THR A 8 -19.91 2.13 0.20
N THR A 9 -19.39 1.66 1.33
CA THR A 9 -18.20 0.82 1.39
C THR A 9 -18.60 -0.66 1.32
N MET A 10 -17.64 -1.51 0.97
CA MET A 10 -17.79 -2.95 1.04
C MET A 10 -16.91 -3.54 2.14
N ALA A 11 -17.30 -4.69 2.66
CA ALA A 11 -16.50 -5.38 3.68
C ALA A 11 -15.16 -5.85 3.11
N SER A 12 -14.09 -5.64 3.89
CA SER A 12 -12.79 -6.24 3.60
C SER A 12 -12.77 -7.72 4.00
N GLU A 13 -12.01 -8.51 3.28
CA GLU A 13 -11.82 -9.93 3.56
C GLU A 13 -10.36 -10.21 3.94
N ARG A 14 -10.17 -11.00 5.00
CA ARG A 14 -8.85 -11.52 5.35
C ARG A 14 -8.69 -12.91 4.76
N ARG A 15 -8.16 -12.97 3.54
CA ARG A 15 -7.90 -14.24 2.85
C ARG A 15 -6.72 -14.13 1.91
N ASP A 16 -6.19 -15.26 1.53
CA ASP A 16 -5.23 -15.35 0.44
C ASP A 16 -6.01 -15.26 -0.89
N PHE A 17 -5.78 -14.21 -1.64
CA PHE A 17 -6.44 -13.96 -2.93
C PHE A 17 -5.79 -14.80 -4.03
N VAL A 18 -6.02 -16.11 -3.99
CA VAL A 18 -5.41 -17.08 -4.90
C VAL A 18 -5.69 -16.78 -6.38
N GLU A 19 -6.85 -16.20 -6.67
CA GLU A 19 -7.26 -15.77 -8.01
C GLU A 19 -6.37 -14.65 -8.56
N TRP A 20 -5.77 -13.86 -7.68
CA TRP A 20 -4.84 -12.79 -8.03
C TRP A 20 -3.39 -13.26 -7.93
N HIS A 21 -3.01 -13.91 -6.83
CA HIS A 21 -1.65 -14.39 -6.63
C HIS A 21 -1.26 -15.45 -7.67
N ARG A 22 -2.12 -16.40 -7.95
CA ARG A 22 -1.84 -17.50 -8.89
C ARG A 22 -0.50 -18.19 -8.63
N GLY A 23 -0.19 -18.42 -7.35
CA GLY A 23 1.10 -18.98 -6.91
C GLY A 23 2.29 -18.03 -6.98
N ARG A 24 2.11 -16.78 -7.37
CA ARG A 24 3.16 -15.77 -7.44
C ARG A 24 3.33 -15.08 -6.09
N SER A 25 4.57 -14.80 -5.69
CA SER A 25 4.89 -14.12 -4.43
C SER A 25 6.35 -13.67 -4.42
N PRO A 26 6.71 -12.59 -3.68
CA PRO A 26 5.83 -11.60 -3.05
C PRO A 26 5.30 -10.57 -4.05
N TYR A 27 4.25 -9.84 -3.69
CA TYR A 27 3.85 -8.62 -4.40
C TYR A 27 4.70 -7.45 -3.90
N VAL A 28 5.33 -6.73 -4.81
CA VAL A 28 6.30 -5.67 -4.51
C VAL A 28 5.74 -4.31 -4.90
N PHE A 29 5.95 -3.33 -4.05
CA PHE A 29 5.56 -1.95 -4.31
C PHE A 29 6.54 -0.97 -3.66
N TRP A 30 6.56 0.26 -4.15
CA TRP A 30 7.30 1.35 -3.56
C TRP A 30 6.45 2.03 -2.49
N ALA A 31 7.03 2.27 -1.33
CA ALA A 31 6.34 2.94 -0.23
C ALA A 31 7.29 3.84 0.56
N LEU A 32 6.71 4.87 1.18
CA LEU A 32 7.38 5.60 2.25
C LEU A 32 7.06 4.91 3.58
N ASP A 33 8.08 4.62 4.35
CA ASP A 33 7.93 4.20 5.74
C ASP A 33 7.66 5.44 6.60
N VAL A 34 6.45 5.51 7.12
CA VAL A 34 6.00 6.63 7.98
C VAL A 34 5.65 6.13 9.39
N ASP A 35 6.25 5.03 9.80
CA ASP A 35 6.00 4.43 11.11
C ASP A 35 6.66 5.25 12.23
N THR A 36 6.00 6.31 12.61
CA THR A 36 6.39 7.19 13.72
C THR A 36 5.41 7.08 14.88
N PRO A 37 5.83 7.38 16.13
CA PRO A 37 4.91 7.40 17.27
C PRO A 37 3.71 8.33 17.06
N GLU A 38 3.92 9.49 16.46
CA GLU A 38 2.89 10.49 16.18
C GLU A 38 1.84 9.94 15.21
N LEU A 39 2.28 9.28 14.13
CA LEU A 39 1.35 8.69 13.17
C LEU A 39 0.62 7.48 13.76
N ARG A 40 1.29 6.67 14.56
CA ARG A 40 0.62 5.56 15.28
C ARG A 40 -0.47 6.05 16.20
N GLN A 41 -0.27 7.18 16.88
CA GLN A 41 -1.31 7.81 17.68
C GLN A 41 -2.49 8.30 16.84
N ALA A 42 -2.22 8.92 15.70
CA ALA A 42 -3.26 9.36 14.76
C ALA A 42 -4.07 8.17 14.22
N LEU A 43 -3.41 7.08 13.86
CA LEU A 43 -4.05 5.84 13.43
C LEU A 43 -4.92 5.24 14.53
N SER A 44 -4.42 5.20 15.77
CA SER A 44 -5.19 4.70 16.92
C SER A 44 -6.46 5.53 17.16
N ARG A 45 -6.39 6.85 17.02
CA ARG A 45 -7.58 7.70 17.12
C ARG A 45 -8.58 7.41 16.01
N ALA A 46 -8.10 7.23 14.78
CA ALA A 46 -8.95 6.88 13.65
C ALA A 46 -9.60 5.50 13.84
N GLU A 47 -8.83 4.51 14.29
CA GLU A 47 -9.33 3.16 14.59
C GLU A 47 -10.40 3.19 15.68
N CYS A 48 -10.20 3.98 16.74
CA CYS A 48 -11.20 4.19 17.79
C CYS A 48 -12.49 4.81 17.23
N HIS A 49 -12.36 5.81 16.38
CA HIS A 49 -13.50 6.46 15.74
C HIS A 49 -14.29 5.50 14.85
N LEU A 50 -13.60 4.56 14.19
CA LEU A 50 -14.19 3.56 13.32
C LEU A 50 -14.44 2.23 14.03
N SER A 51 -14.48 2.21 15.35
CA SER A 51 -14.67 0.99 16.14
C SER A 51 -15.93 0.23 15.71
N GLY A 52 -15.79 -1.08 15.51
CA GLY A 52 -16.86 -1.95 15.01
C GLY A 52 -17.06 -1.95 13.49
N LEU A 53 -16.34 -1.08 12.77
CA LEU A 53 -16.43 -0.99 11.30
C LEU A 53 -15.19 -1.54 10.60
N LEU A 54 -14.11 -1.75 11.34
CA LEU A 54 -12.85 -2.24 10.79
C LEU A 54 -12.73 -3.76 10.94
N LEU A 55 -11.96 -4.37 10.05
CA LEU A 55 -11.59 -5.78 10.14
C LEU A 55 -10.74 -6.01 11.38
N ASP A 56 -11.15 -6.95 12.25
CA ASP A 56 -10.41 -7.29 13.46
C ASP A 56 -9.07 -7.95 13.15
N ASP A 57 -8.09 -7.71 14.03
CA ASP A 57 -6.74 -8.31 13.97
C ASP A 57 -5.96 -8.06 12.67
N TYR A 58 -6.41 -7.12 11.86
CA TYR A 58 -5.71 -6.72 10.65
C TYR A 58 -4.87 -5.47 10.93
N ARG A 59 -3.57 -5.67 11.04
CA ARG A 59 -2.60 -4.59 11.29
C ARG A 59 -1.57 -4.56 10.19
N ARG A 60 -1.25 -3.36 9.73
CA ARG A 60 -0.20 -3.12 8.74
C ARG A 60 0.75 -2.06 9.28
N GLN A 61 2.02 -2.15 8.89
CA GLN A 61 2.98 -1.08 9.15
C GLN A 61 2.51 0.20 8.44
N PRO A 62 2.49 1.35 9.14
CA PRO A 62 2.14 2.62 8.52
C PRO A 62 3.04 2.94 7.33
N HIS A 63 2.44 3.18 6.18
CA HIS A 63 3.16 3.48 4.95
C HIS A 63 2.32 4.32 4.00
N VAL A 64 3.00 5.02 3.10
CA VAL A 64 2.37 5.69 1.96
C VAL A 64 2.82 4.97 0.70
N THR A 65 1.90 4.34 -0.01
CA THR A 65 2.18 3.68 -1.27
C THR A 65 2.46 4.72 -2.34
N LEU A 66 3.60 4.59 -3.02
CA LEU A 66 4.01 5.49 -4.10
C LEU A 66 3.71 4.91 -5.48
N ASP A 67 4.08 3.65 -5.69
CA ASP A 67 3.92 2.99 -6.98
C ASP A 67 3.95 1.47 -6.81
N LEU A 68 3.37 0.76 -7.75
CA LEU A 68 3.28 -0.69 -7.73
C LEU A 68 4.30 -1.29 -8.71
N CYS A 69 5.04 -2.30 -8.27
CA CYS A 69 5.94 -3.08 -9.14
C CYS A 69 5.27 -4.34 -9.65
N GLY A 70 4.57 -5.06 -8.79
CA GLY A 70 3.94 -6.32 -9.13
C GLY A 70 4.65 -7.54 -8.56
N PHE A 71 4.58 -8.65 -9.26
CA PHE A 71 5.20 -9.92 -8.87
C PHE A 71 6.52 -10.14 -9.61
N PRO A 72 7.61 -10.52 -8.91
CA PRO A 72 8.85 -10.88 -9.58
C PRO A 72 8.67 -12.17 -10.38
N ALA A 73 9.18 -12.17 -11.60
CA ALA A 73 9.13 -13.31 -12.51
C ALA A 73 10.44 -13.44 -13.29
N ALA A 74 10.87 -14.68 -13.55
CA ALA A 74 12.06 -14.93 -14.36
C ALA A 74 11.85 -14.48 -15.81
N SER A 75 10.64 -14.67 -16.34
CA SER A 75 10.22 -14.24 -17.68
C SER A 75 8.86 -13.54 -17.56
N PRO A 76 8.83 -12.22 -17.27
CA PRO A 76 7.58 -11.50 -17.14
C PRO A 76 6.72 -11.61 -18.39
N GLY A 77 5.45 -12.02 -18.22
CA GLY A 77 4.48 -12.17 -19.29
C GLY A 77 3.20 -11.40 -19.06
N ASP A 78 2.86 -11.17 -17.81
CA ASP A 78 1.67 -10.40 -17.43
C ASP A 78 2.04 -8.95 -17.09
N ALA A 79 1.07 -8.05 -17.17
CA ALA A 79 1.26 -6.63 -16.91
C ALA A 79 1.66 -6.33 -15.44
N ASP A 80 1.31 -7.22 -14.52
CA ASP A 80 1.64 -7.13 -13.09
C ASP A 80 2.88 -7.95 -12.71
N GLU A 81 3.75 -8.23 -13.66
CA GLU A 81 5.02 -8.96 -13.45
C GLU A 81 6.22 -8.10 -13.84
N PHE A 82 7.34 -8.31 -13.17
CA PHE A 82 8.60 -7.63 -13.46
C PHE A 82 9.80 -8.56 -13.26
N SER A 83 10.93 -8.23 -13.89
CA SER A 83 12.20 -8.95 -13.64
C SER A 83 12.94 -8.32 -12.46
N VAL A 84 13.68 -9.14 -11.71
CA VAL A 84 14.54 -8.67 -10.62
C VAL A 84 15.60 -7.68 -11.13
N ALA A 85 16.11 -7.89 -12.34
CA ALA A 85 17.06 -6.96 -12.98
C ALA A 85 16.47 -5.58 -13.19
N TRP A 86 15.19 -5.49 -13.59
CA TRP A 86 14.50 -4.22 -13.72
C TRP A 86 14.39 -3.49 -12.38
N LEU A 87 14.03 -4.22 -11.31
CA LEU A 87 13.93 -3.63 -9.98
C LEU A 87 15.29 -3.13 -9.48
N ASN A 88 16.34 -3.93 -9.65
CA ASN A 88 17.70 -3.54 -9.25
C ASN A 88 18.17 -2.28 -9.97
N ASP A 89 17.88 -2.14 -11.26
CA ASP A 89 18.18 -0.92 -12.03
C ASP A 89 17.45 0.29 -11.44
N ARG A 90 16.18 0.14 -11.09
CA ARG A 90 15.39 1.23 -10.47
C ARG A 90 15.94 1.63 -9.11
N VAL A 91 16.32 0.67 -8.28
CA VAL A 91 16.95 0.94 -6.97
C VAL A 91 18.25 1.70 -7.14
N GLN A 92 19.10 1.31 -8.09
CA GLN A 92 20.38 1.99 -8.34
C GLN A 92 20.18 3.42 -8.85
N ARG A 93 19.22 3.63 -9.75
CA ARG A 93 18.87 4.97 -10.25
C ARG A 93 18.38 5.87 -9.12
N LEU A 94 17.55 5.35 -8.23
CA LEU A 94 17.06 6.10 -7.08
C LEU A 94 18.21 6.52 -6.15
N ARG A 95 19.13 5.59 -5.86
CA ARG A 95 20.33 5.88 -5.04
C ARG A 95 21.24 6.94 -5.68
N ALA A 96 21.40 6.89 -6.99
CA ALA A 96 22.23 7.83 -7.74
C ALA A 96 21.60 9.21 -7.91
N ALA A 97 20.29 9.33 -7.75
CA ALA A 97 19.55 10.59 -7.97
C ALA A 97 19.88 11.68 -6.91
N GLY A 98 20.43 11.29 -5.74
CA GLY A 98 20.81 12.25 -4.69
C GLY A 98 19.61 13.04 -4.16
N LEU A 99 18.47 12.39 -3.97
CA LEU A 99 17.24 13.04 -3.52
C LEU A 99 17.42 13.68 -2.15
N ALA A 100 16.97 14.92 -2.03
CA ALA A 100 16.93 15.63 -0.76
C ALA A 100 15.71 15.20 0.08
N GLU A 101 15.82 15.41 1.39
CA GLU A 101 14.67 15.25 2.29
C GLU A 101 13.52 16.17 1.89
N PHE A 102 12.30 15.70 2.10
CA PHE A 102 11.09 16.49 1.88
C PHE A 102 10.08 16.20 2.99
N ALA A 103 9.20 17.17 3.23
CA ALA A 103 8.15 17.03 4.22
C ALA A 103 6.87 16.50 3.57
N ILE A 104 6.15 15.66 4.28
CA ILE A 104 4.80 15.23 3.92
C ILE A 104 3.85 15.56 5.07
N GLU A 105 2.62 15.86 4.73
CA GLU A 105 1.53 16.06 5.70
C GLU A 105 0.53 14.93 5.54
N ILE A 106 0.17 14.30 6.65
CA ILE A 106 -0.84 13.24 6.69
C ILE A 106 -1.92 13.66 7.67
N GLY A 107 -3.17 13.65 7.22
CA GLY A 107 -4.28 14.02 8.08
C GLY A 107 -5.63 13.85 7.41
N GLY A 108 -6.68 14.08 8.22
CA GLY A 108 -8.03 13.79 7.79
C GLY A 108 -8.32 12.29 7.83
N LEU A 109 -9.53 11.93 7.45
CA LEU A 109 -9.97 10.55 7.36
C LEU A 109 -10.89 10.41 6.16
N SER A 110 -10.58 9.50 5.28
CA SER A 110 -11.39 9.18 4.11
C SER A 110 -11.39 7.67 3.88
N SER A 111 -12.06 7.19 2.86
CA SER A 111 -12.11 5.77 2.58
C SER A 111 -12.20 5.49 1.09
N PHE A 112 -11.41 4.52 0.63
CA PHE A 112 -11.73 3.76 -0.57
C PHE A 112 -12.96 2.87 -0.30
N ILE A 113 -13.49 2.25 -1.34
CA ILE A 113 -14.66 1.38 -1.21
C ILE A 113 -14.44 0.23 -0.20
N SER A 114 -13.19 -0.23 -0.03
CA SER A 114 -12.84 -1.37 0.82
C SER A 114 -11.88 -1.05 1.96
N ALA A 115 -11.32 0.17 2.05
CA ALA A 115 -10.34 0.51 3.08
C ALA A 115 -10.32 1.99 3.42
N PRO A 116 -10.43 2.36 4.72
CA PRO A 116 -10.23 3.73 5.15
C PRO A 116 -8.74 4.12 5.11
N TYR A 117 -8.47 5.43 5.03
CA TYR A 117 -7.11 5.98 5.05
C TYR A 117 -7.09 7.40 5.65
N LEU A 118 -5.90 7.82 6.06
CA LEU A 118 -5.59 9.19 6.49
C LEU A 118 -5.01 10.02 5.35
#